data_97ca220aa7ae863dbe97c321780571bd
#
_entry.id   97ca220aa7ae863dbe97c321780571bd
#
_cell.length_a   1.000
_cell.length_b   1.000
_cell.length_c   1.000
_cell.angle_alpha   90.00
_cell.angle_beta   90.00
_cell.angle_gamma   90.00
#
_symmetry.space_group_name_H-M   'P 1'
#
loop_
_entity.id
_entity.type
_entity.pdbx_description
1 polymer ?
#
loop_
_entity_poly.entity_id
_entity_poly.type
_entity_poly.pdbx_seq_one_letter_code
_entity_poly.pdbx_strand_id
1 'polypeptide(L)'
;MAAAYTIDKTTVEFRDAMADLTQNRGMKNLVIDLRNNGGGLVSEAINIAGMFLPKHSLVVTMKGIQPQNNKSYKTTSEPLYPNMPLVILVNTNSASASEILAGVFQDMDRAVVLGERTYGKGLVQTVRRLPHNTYLKVTTSKYYIPSGRCVQAIDY
;
A
#
# COMPACT_ATOMS: atom_id res chain seq x y z
N MET A 1 14.71 8.06 9.65
CA MET A 1 13.66 8.38 8.68
C MET A 1 14.00 7.66 7.38
N ALA A 2 13.32 6.56 7.05
CA ALA A 2 13.58 5.82 5.83
C ALA A 2 12.51 6.21 4.80
N ALA A 3 12.91 6.97 3.76
CA ALA A 3 12.08 7.19 2.60
C ALA A 3 12.22 5.97 1.68
N ALA A 4 11.27 5.05 1.73
CA ALA A 4 11.28 3.89 0.87
C ALA A 4 10.47 4.18 -0.39
N TYR A 5 11.14 4.33 -1.52
CA TYR A 5 10.52 4.02 -2.80
C TYR A 5 10.30 2.51 -2.83
N THR A 6 9.08 2.06 -3.08
CA THR A 6 8.72 0.64 -3.11
C THR A 6 9.32 -0.07 -4.33
N ILE A 7 10.60 -0.36 -4.28
CA ILE A 7 11.37 -1.22 -5.19
C ILE A 7 11.38 -2.63 -4.59
N ASP A 8 11.71 -3.66 -5.34
CA ASP A 8 11.65 -5.10 -5.00
C ASP A 8 12.24 -5.56 -3.63
N LYS A 9 12.81 -4.67 -2.82
CA LYS A 9 13.44 -4.98 -1.53
C LYS A 9 12.85 -4.22 -0.35
N THR A 10 11.83 -3.38 -0.56
CA THR A 10 11.28 -2.50 0.49
C THR A 10 10.80 -3.27 1.71
N THR A 11 10.13 -4.40 1.52
CA THR A 11 9.66 -5.25 2.63
C THR A 11 10.82 -5.77 3.48
N VAL A 12 11.91 -6.20 2.84
CA VAL A 12 13.09 -6.73 3.55
C VAL A 12 13.77 -5.63 4.34
N GLU A 13 14.05 -4.50 3.69
CA GLU A 13 14.69 -3.33 4.32
C GLU A 13 13.84 -2.78 5.46
N PHE A 14 12.52 -2.69 5.27
CA PHE A 14 11.59 -2.25 6.31
C PHE A 14 11.60 -3.21 7.50
N ARG A 15 11.53 -4.52 7.25
CA ARG A 15 11.57 -5.55 8.30
C ARG A 15 12.88 -5.50 9.09
N ASP A 16 14.01 -5.38 8.40
CA ASP A 16 15.33 -5.34 9.03
C ASP A 16 15.50 -4.05 9.88
N ALA A 17 15.04 -2.91 9.37
CA ALA A 17 15.00 -1.66 10.13
C ALA A 17 14.09 -1.77 11.36
N MET A 18 12.92 -2.39 11.23
CA MET A 18 12.00 -2.63 12.35
C MET A 18 12.61 -3.53 13.41
N ALA A 19 13.33 -4.59 13.00
CA ALA A 19 14.02 -5.47 13.93
C ALA A 19 15.13 -4.73 14.70
N ASP A 20 15.96 -3.94 14.03
CA ASP A 20 16.99 -3.12 14.68
C ASP A 20 16.39 -2.12 15.67
N LEU A 21 15.36 -1.37 15.24
CA LEU A 21 14.73 -0.35 16.06
C LEU A 21 14.03 -0.94 17.30
N THR A 22 13.41 -2.12 17.18
CA THR A 22 12.71 -2.75 18.31
C THR A 22 13.67 -3.46 19.26
N GLN A 23 14.61 -4.25 18.73
CA GLN A 23 15.48 -5.12 19.53
C GLN A 23 16.67 -4.36 20.12
N ASN A 24 17.30 -3.47 19.33
CA ASN A 24 18.53 -2.80 19.74
C ASN A 24 18.30 -1.39 20.31
N ARG A 25 17.19 -0.73 19.94
CA ARG A 25 16.91 0.66 20.33
C ARG A 25 15.65 0.83 21.18
N GLY A 26 14.94 -0.26 21.47
CA GLY A 26 13.78 -0.25 22.38
C GLY A 26 12.58 0.55 21.88
N MET A 27 12.40 0.65 20.55
CA MET A 27 11.28 1.38 19.94
C MET A 27 9.93 0.83 20.41
N LYS A 28 9.03 1.72 20.85
CA LYS A 28 7.69 1.40 21.33
C LYS A 28 6.57 1.86 20.40
N ASN A 29 6.81 2.86 19.57
CA ASN A 29 5.85 3.49 18.70
C ASN A 29 6.50 3.73 17.33
N LEU A 30 5.71 3.71 16.26
CA LEU A 30 6.21 3.89 14.89
C LEU A 30 5.45 4.99 14.17
N VAL A 31 6.18 5.85 13.49
CA VAL A 31 5.66 6.78 12.49
C VAL A 31 6.16 6.34 11.12
N ILE A 32 5.22 6.02 10.21
CA ILE A 32 5.52 5.71 8.81
C ILE A 32 5.26 6.97 8.00
N ASP A 33 6.31 7.54 7.41
CA ASP A 33 6.20 8.74 6.59
C ASP A 33 6.09 8.35 5.11
N LEU A 34 4.88 8.51 4.55
CA LEU A 34 4.56 8.29 3.15
C LEU A 34 4.41 9.60 2.35
N ARG A 35 4.76 10.73 2.94
CA ARG A 35 4.73 12.01 2.22
C ARG A 35 5.74 11.98 1.07
N ASN A 36 5.32 12.46 -0.10
CA ASN A 36 6.10 12.43 -1.35
C ASN A 36 6.48 11.02 -1.83
N ASN A 37 5.81 9.98 -1.32
CA ASN A 37 6.01 8.61 -1.78
C ASN A 37 4.97 8.27 -2.85
N GLY A 38 5.40 8.21 -4.11
CA GLY A 38 4.55 7.90 -5.28
C GLY A 38 4.06 6.45 -5.36
N GLY A 39 4.36 5.63 -4.35
CA GLY A 39 4.02 4.21 -4.29
C GLY A 39 5.07 3.33 -4.95
N GLY A 40 4.66 2.18 -5.47
CA GLY A 40 5.50 1.17 -6.09
C GLY A 40 4.75 -0.15 -6.22
N LEU A 41 5.38 -1.27 -5.84
CA LEU A 41 4.75 -2.58 -5.92
C LEU A 41 3.67 -2.76 -4.86
N VAL A 42 2.49 -3.18 -5.29
CA VAL A 42 1.35 -3.48 -4.40
C VAL A 42 1.68 -4.64 -3.44
N SER A 43 2.48 -5.62 -3.90
CA SER A 43 2.98 -6.72 -3.06
C SER A 43 3.75 -6.23 -1.85
N GLU A 44 4.57 -5.20 -1.99
CA GLU A 44 5.33 -4.61 -0.88
C GLU A 44 4.40 -3.97 0.16
N ALA A 45 3.39 -3.22 -0.30
CA ALA A 45 2.38 -2.66 0.60
C ALA A 45 1.61 -3.76 1.37
N ILE A 46 1.26 -4.87 0.70
CA ILE A 46 0.59 -6.01 1.33
C ILE A 46 1.49 -6.66 2.37
N ASN A 47 2.76 -6.89 2.05
CA ASN A 47 3.72 -7.51 2.96
C ASN A 47 3.99 -6.63 4.19
N ILE A 48 4.15 -5.31 4.00
CA ILE A 48 4.32 -4.37 5.11
C ILE A 48 3.05 -4.33 5.98
N ALA A 49 1.86 -4.26 5.37
CA ALA A 49 0.60 -4.33 6.12
C ALA A 49 0.49 -5.62 6.95
N GLY A 50 0.96 -6.75 6.40
CA GLY A 50 0.97 -8.05 7.09
C GLY A 50 1.86 -8.13 8.32
N MET A 51 2.79 -7.18 8.51
CA MET A 51 3.58 -7.12 9.75
C MET A 51 2.76 -6.58 10.94
N PHE A 52 1.62 -5.94 10.68
CA PHE A 52 0.82 -5.24 11.68
C PHE A 52 -0.64 -5.70 11.74
N LEU A 53 -1.15 -6.32 10.68
CA LEU A 53 -2.54 -6.78 10.57
C LEU A 53 -2.62 -8.30 10.74
N PRO A 54 -3.73 -8.82 11.31
CA PRO A 54 -3.95 -10.25 11.44
C PRO A 54 -3.84 -10.96 10.08
N LYS A 55 -3.44 -12.22 10.10
CA LYS A 55 -3.43 -13.07 8.93
C LYS A 55 -4.81 -13.15 8.28
N HIS A 56 -4.85 -13.20 6.95
CA HIS A 56 -6.05 -13.20 6.12
C HIS A 56 -6.85 -11.88 6.12
N SER A 57 -6.34 -10.80 6.68
CA SER A 57 -6.94 -9.47 6.55
C SER A 57 -6.95 -9.03 5.09
N LEU A 58 -8.10 -8.54 4.62
CA LEU A 58 -8.20 -7.96 3.28
C LEU A 58 -7.38 -6.67 3.23
N VAL A 59 -6.50 -6.54 2.26
CA VAL A 59 -5.68 -5.34 2.06
C VAL A 59 -6.21 -4.50 0.90
N VAL A 60 -6.45 -5.14 -0.25
CA VAL A 60 -6.91 -4.44 -1.44
C VAL A 60 -7.64 -5.40 -2.37
N THR A 61 -8.67 -4.89 -3.03
CA THR A 61 -9.38 -5.60 -4.11
C THR A 61 -9.17 -4.85 -5.42
N MET A 62 -8.82 -5.57 -6.46
CA MET A 62 -8.84 -5.09 -7.84
C MET A 62 -10.17 -5.47 -8.47
N LYS A 63 -10.91 -4.50 -9.03
CA LYS A 63 -12.14 -4.74 -9.77
C LYS A 63 -12.05 -4.12 -11.16
N GLY A 64 -12.31 -4.92 -12.19
CA GLY A 64 -12.33 -4.52 -13.58
C GLY A 64 -13.69 -4.75 -14.23
N ILE A 65 -13.84 -4.29 -15.48
CA ILE A 65 -15.04 -4.54 -16.28
C ILE A 65 -15.21 -6.06 -16.52
N GLN A 66 -14.10 -6.75 -16.73
CA GLN A 66 -14.12 -8.19 -16.95
C GLN A 66 -13.94 -8.91 -15.60
N PRO A 67 -14.86 -9.79 -15.19
CA PRO A 67 -14.82 -10.48 -13.89
C PRO A 67 -13.51 -11.24 -13.62
N GLN A 68 -12.88 -11.79 -14.67
CA GLN A 68 -11.59 -12.51 -14.56
C GLN A 68 -10.43 -11.60 -14.11
N ASN A 69 -10.59 -10.28 -14.18
CA ASN A 69 -9.61 -9.32 -13.68
C ASN A 69 -9.80 -8.98 -12.20
N ASN A 70 -10.87 -9.49 -11.58
CA ASN A 70 -11.13 -9.24 -10.17
C ASN A 70 -10.19 -10.09 -9.31
N LYS A 71 -9.47 -9.45 -8.40
CA LYS A 71 -8.55 -10.12 -7.48
C LYS A 71 -8.62 -9.45 -6.12
N SER A 72 -8.60 -10.25 -5.06
CA SER A 72 -8.50 -9.76 -3.68
C SER A 72 -7.19 -10.23 -3.07
N TYR A 73 -6.50 -9.32 -2.45
CA TYR A 73 -5.21 -9.58 -1.82
C TYR A 73 -5.36 -9.43 -0.31
N LYS A 74 -4.86 -10.43 0.40
CA LYS A 74 -4.94 -10.54 1.86
C LYS A 74 -3.54 -10.71 2.44
N THR A 75 -3.37 -10.38 3.70
CA THR A 75 -2.17 -10.72 4.48
C THR A 75 -1.99 -12.25 4.55
N THR A 76 -0.75 -12.72 4.51
CA THR A 76 -0.43 -14.16 4.41
C THR A 76 0.21 -14.74 5.67
N SER A 77 0.77 -13.90 6.54
CA SER A 77 1.48 -14.28 7.75
C SER A 77 0.84 -13.70 9.00
N GLU A 78 1.15 -14.27 10.16
CA GLU A 78 0.83 -13.66 11.44
C GLU A 78 1.62 -12.36 11.63
N PRO A 79 1.03 -11.33 12.27
CA PRO A 79 1.68 -10.04 12.43
C PRO A 79 2.86 -10.11 13.39
N LEU A 80 3.96 -9.46 13.03
CA LEU A 80 5.14 -9.33 13.90
C LEU A 80 4.93 -8.27 14.99
N TYR A 81 4.11 -7.25 14.71
CA TYR A 81 3.91 -6.08 15.58
C TYR A 81 2.41 -5.75 15.75
N PRO A 82 1.59 -6.69 16.28
CA PRO A 82 0.12 -6.53 16.30
C PRO A 82 -0.34 -5.34 17.14
N ASN A 83 0.36 -5.03 18.22
CA ASN A 83 -0.04 -4.02 19.22
C ASN A 83 0.81 -2.73 19.16
N MET A 84 1.73 -2.60 18.19
CA MET A 84 2.58 -1.40 18.10
C MET A 84 1.74 -0.19 17.69
N PRO A 85 1.73 0.90 18.48
CA PRO A 85 1.07 2.14 18.08
C PRO A 85 1.66 2.68 16.77
N LEU A 86 0.79 3.02 15.82
CA LEU A 86 1.16 3.47 14.48
C LEU A 86 0.55 4.82 14.14
N VAL A 87 1.36 5.68 13.52
CA VAL A 87 0.93 6.89 12.82
C VAL A 87 1.46 6.83 11.40
N ILE A 88 0.63 7.22 10.44
CA ILE A 88 1.02 7.32 9.03
C ILE A 88 0.88 8.76 8.58
N LEU A 89 1.96 9.32 8.03
CA LEU A 89 1.95 10.66 7.46
C LEU A 89 1.75 10.58 5.95
N VAL A 90 0.83 11.37 5.42
CA VAL A 90 0.51 11.44 3.99
C VAL A 90 0.41 12.88 3.51
N ASN A 91 0.59 13.10 2.21
CA ASN A 91 0.35 14.38 1.56
C ASN A 91 -0.18 14.17 0.12
N THR A 92 -0.38 15.27 -0.60
CA THR A 92 -0.87 15.27 -1.98
C THR A 92 -0.03 14.46 -2.97
N ASN A 93 1.24 14.20 -2.66
CA ASN A 93 2.15 13.39 -3.48
C ASN A 93 2.22 11.91 -3.05
N SER A 94 1.51 11.53 -1.98
CA SER A 94 1.35 10.11 -1.61
C SER A 94 0.43 9.43 -2.61
N ALA A 95 0.91 8.39 -3.32
CA ALA A 95 0.16 7.82 -4.44
C ALA A 95 0.22 6.28 -4.50
N SER A 96 -0.76 5.64 -5.16
CA SER A 96 -0.74 4.22 -5.54
C SER A 96 -0.58 3.26 -4.34
N ALA A 97 0.50 2.47 -4.27
CA ALA A 97 0.75 1.53 -3.17
C ALA A 97 0.82 2.20 -1.79
N SER A 98 1.29 3.45 -1.72
CA SER A 98 1.26 4.25 -0.49
C SER A 98 -0.17 4.57 -0.04
N GLU A 99 -1.07 4.82 -0.98
CA GLU A 99 -2.49 5.05 -0.68
C GLU A 99 -3.20 3.77 -0.24
N ILE A 100 -2.82 2.63 -0.83
CA ILE A 100 -3.32 1.31 -0.40
C ILE A 100 -2.87 1.04 1.04
N LEU A 101 -1.60 1.26 1.36
CA LEU A 101 -1.05 1.04 2.69
C LEU A 101 -1.70 1.95 3.74
N ALA A 102 -1.79 3.26 3.48
CA ALA A 102 -2.46 4.20 4.38
C ALA A 102 -3.95 3.86 4.53
N GLY A 103 -4.62 3.53 3.42
CA GLY A 103 -6.04 3.22 3.39
C GLY A 103 -6.41 1.95 4.15
N VAL A 104 -5.63 0.87 4.02
CA VAL A 104 -5.92 -0.36 4.77
C VAL A 104 -5.74 -0.15 6.27
N PHE A 105 -4.72 0.58 6.71
CA PHE A 105 -4.54 0.87 8.12
C PHE A 105 -5.63 1.78 8.68
N GLN A 106 -6.12 2.72 7.88
CA GLN A 106 -7.26 3.56 8.24
C GLN A 106 -8.55 2.73 8.36
N ASP A 107 -8.87 1.92 7.35
CA ASP A 107 -10.11 1.13 7.30
C ASP A 107 -10.16 0.02 8.37
N MET A 108 -9.00 -0.45 8.83
CA MET A 108 -8.88 -1.47 9.87
C MET A 108 -8.69 -0.88 11.27
N ASP A 109 -8.84 0.44 11.44
CA ASP A 109 -8.59 1.16 12.70
C ASP A 109 -7.22 0.82 13.34
N ARG A 110 -6.22 0.51 12.48
CA ARG A 110 -4.91 0.04 12.95
C ARG A 110 -3.90 1.16 13.16
N ALA A 111 -4.08 2.30 12.50
CA ALA A 111 -3.21 3.46 12.60
C ALA A 111 -3.99 4.77 12.48
N VAL A 112 -3.43 5.82 13.07
CA VAL A 112 -3.87 7.19 12.82
C VAL A 112 -3.22 7.68 11.53
N VAL A 113 -4.01 8.08 10.55
CA VAL A 113 -3.52 8.69 9.30
C VAL A 113 -3.61 10.21 9.41
N LEU A 114 -2.48 10.89 9.29
CA LEU A 114 -2.37 12.35 9.43
C LEU A 114 -1.81 12.97 8.14
N GLY A 115 -2.33 14.12 7.79
CA GLY A 115 -1.83 14.92 6.67
C GLY A 115 -2.92 15.40 5.73
N GLU A 116 -2.60 15.50 4.45
CA GLU A 116 -3.45 16.03 3.41
C GLU A 116 -4.11 14.91 2.61
N ARG A 117 -5.11 15.27 1.79
CA ARG A 117 -5.70 14.35 0.81
C ARG A 117 -4.61 13.85 -0.13
N THR A 118 -4.53 12.52 -0.32
CA THR A 118 -3.55 11.86 -1.19
C THR A 118 -3.88 12.06 -2.67
N TYR A 119 -2.96 11.67 -3.54
CA TYR A 119 -3.02 11.89 -5.00
C TYR A 119 -4.26 11.28 -5.65
N GLY A 120 -4.66 10.08 -5.25
CA GLY A 120 -5.79 9.37 -5.86
C GLY A 120 -5.43 8.55 -7.09
N LYS A 121 -4.28 7.85 -7.09
CA LYS A 121 -3.83 6.97 -8.18
C LYS A 121 -4.29 5.53 -7.97
N GLY A 122 -5.52 5.24 -8.36
CA GLY A 122 -6.16 3.93 -8.14
C GLY A 122 -6.39 3.09 -9.40
N LEU A 123 -5.83 3.45 -10.56
CA LEU A 123 -5.96 2.70 -11.80
C LEU A 123 -4.91 1.60 -11.93
N VAL A 124 -5.35 0.40 -12.29
CA VAL A 124 -4.49 -0.71 -12.69
C VAL A 124 -4.31 -0.69 -14.20
N GLN A 125 -3.09 -0.54 -14.65
CA GLN A 125 -2.76 -0.43 -16.07
C GLN A 125 -1.83 -1.57 -16.49
N THR A 126 -2.11 -2.16 -17.65
CA THR A 126 -1.28 -3.18 -18.28
C THR A 126 -0.70 -2.63 -19.57
N VAL A 127 0.59 -2.88 -19.79
CA VAL A 127 1.26 -2.53 -21.04
C VAL A 127 1.29 -3.77 -21.92
N ARG A 128 0.78 -3.64 -23.15
CA ARG A 128 0.83 -4.70 -24.17
C ARG A 128 1.75 -4.24 -25.30
N ARG A 129 2.70 -5.08 -25.69
CA ARG A 129 3.52 -4.85 -26.88
C ARG A 129 2.68 -5.11 -28.13
N LEU A 130 2.76 -4.20 -29.08
CA LEU A 130 2.15 -4.29 -30.39
C LEU A 130 3.24 -4.45 -31.47
N PRO A 131 2.89 -4.72 -32.74
CA PRO A 131 3.82 -4.71 -33.87
C PRO A 131 4.60 -3.39 -33.97
N HIS A 132 5.72 -3.43 -34.67
CA HIS A 132 6.59 -2.25 -34.93
C HIS A 132 7.14 -1.56 -33.65
N ASN A 133 7.45 -2.37 -32.58
CA ASN A 133 7.99 -1.87 -31.33
C ASN A 133 7.13 -0.79 -30.63
N THR A 134 5.82 -0.79 -30.89
CA THR A 134 4.87 0.08 -30.20
C THR A 134 4.29 -0.59 -28.97
N TYR A 135 3.71 0.20 -28.06
CA TYR A 135 3.13 -0.29 -26.82
C TYR A 135 1.77 0.35 -26.59
N LEU A 136 0.81 -0.47 -26.18
CA LEU A 136 -0.51 -0.03 -25.75
C LEU A 136 -0.60 -0.13 -24.24
N LYS A 137 -0.88 0.99 -23.56
CA LYS A 137 -1.17 1.04 -22.13
C LYS A 137 -2.68 1.09 -21.91
N VAL A 138 -3.24 0.06 -21.28
CA VAL A 138 -4.69 -0.10 -21.09
C VAL A 138 -5.00 -0.17 -19.61
N THR A 139 -6.00 0.60 -19.16
CA THR A 139 -6.58 0.46 -17.82
C THR A 139 -7.49 -0.77 -17.79
N THR A 140 -7.23 -1.68 -16.88
CA THR A 140 -7.96 -2.95 -16.75
C THR A 140 -8.81 -3.04 -15.49
N SER A 141 -8.44 -2.34 -14.43
CA SER A 141 -9.11 -2.42 -13.13
C SER A 141 -8.89 -1.16 -12.30
N LYS A 142 -9.60 -1.06 -11.17
CA LYS A 142 -9.38 -0.06 -10.12
C LYS A 142 -9.07 -0.74 -8.79
N TYR A 143 -8.33 -0.05 -7.92
CA TYR A 143 -8.06 -0.49 -6.56
C TYR A 143 -9.15 -0.01 -5.59
N TYR A 144 -9.59 -0.93 -4.72
CA TYR A 144 -10.54 -0.70 -3.64
C TYR A 144 -9.94 -1.19 -2.33
N ILE A 145 -9.95 -0.34 -1.30
CA ILE A 145 -9.52 -0.68 0.05
C ILE A 145 -10.62 -1.44 0.81
N PRO A 146 -10.38 -1.98 2.01
CA PRO A 146 -11.32 -2.86 2.70
C PRO A 146 -12.74 -2.32 2.88
N SER A 147 -12.89 -1.02 3.13
CA SER A 147 -14.21 -0.36 3.22
C SER A 147 -15.01 -0.35 1.90
N GLY A 148 -14.40 -0.78 0.80
CA GLY A 148 -14.98 -0.67 -0.55
C GLY A 148 -14.76 0.68 -1.22
N ARG A 149 -14.06 1.61 -0.57
CA ARG A 149 -13.70 2.92 -1.14
C ARG A 149 -12.68 2.74 -2.26
N CYS A 150 -12.93 3.38 -3.41
CA CYS A 150 -12.00 3.39 -4.53
C CYS A 150 -10.85 4.37 -4.24
N VAL A 151 -9.60 3.92 -4.49
CA VAL A 151 -8.43 4.78 -4.35
C VAL A 151 -8.37 5.86 -5.43
N GLN A 152 -8.93 5.60 -6.62
CA GLN A 152 -8.92 6.55 -7.73
C GLN A 152 -9.70 7.82 -7.39
N ALA A 153 -9.03 8.97 -7.47
CA ALA A 153 -9.71 10.26 -7.44
C ALA A 153 -10.58 10.43 -8.69
N ILE A 154 -11.73 11.07 -8.52
CA ILE A 154 -12.62 11.47 -9.60
C ILE A 154 -12.49 12.98 -9.72
N ASP A 155 -12.00 13.45 -10.86
CA ASP A 155 -12.07 14.85 -11.24
C ASP A 155 -13.44 15.06 -11.91
N TYR A 156 -14.21 16.00 -11.38
CA TYR A 156 -15.50 16.41 -11.94
C TYR A 156 -15.32 17.68 -12.76
#